data_8b54681a94a33aafc6d847c6305638f6
#
_entry.id   8b54681a94a33aafc6d847c6305638f6
#
_cell.length_a   1.000
_cell.length_b   1.000
_cell.length_c   1.000
_cell.angle_alpha   90.00
_cell.angle_beta   90.00
_cell.angle_gamma   90.00
#
_symmetry.space_group_name_H-M   'P 1'
#
loop_
_entity.id
_entity.type
_entity.pdbx_description
1 polymer ?
#
loop_
_entity_poly.entity_id
_entity_poly.type
_entity_poly.pdbx_seq_one_letter_code
_entity_poly.pdbx_strand_id
1 'polypeptide(L)'
;KDGDQNDLVLKVIGAINKFADGFDRVVLCCDGPHGTSWRKLLLPTYKGSRVDPGETYKELGKQTLQRLVANGAIRIAAPQYIPEGITQELGKQYYAEADDVIGSLCFWAITNGHTVRILSCDKDMMQLVDDEAGIDLALTGDGMIYRERDVVASLAVAPCKVPLLKALAGDTSDEYKPYKGLGEGGAARLIAAFASGPDQGIGDIWANIHDAAAIVKNGPLAKLMQDLGDEPARLALRLSTILRSLPINFEHIAADPHKKEPAPMAEQPAVEIAQPSRTQAVQAVAPQSVALVRRDGTTLPAYELEPKTPRSLIELCERLHRGGLYQNKYKNADQMLAVIMDGRTMGMPANVALRSAYVVYGVASWSARAMRACCMRNPDFEYFRITEATMEAATAKIKRRDEPEFVLRITLDEAKRRGFLKPAKDRDKQTKWESDPKTMLIAAVEREGSRIVFPDSVTGLVCIDELEAHDGIIDGEVM
;
A
#
# COMPACT_ATOMS: atom_id res chain seq x y z
N LYS A 1 -11.88 11.52 -42.91
CA LYS A 1 -11.17 11.78 -41.63
C LYS A 1 -11.98 11.26 -40.41
N ASP A 2 -13.31 11.31 -40.41
CA ASP A 2 -14.14 10.84 -39.31
C ASP A 2 -14.25 9.29 -39.23
N GLY A 3 -14.04 8.59 -40.31
CA GLY A 3 -14.00 7.11 -40.37
C GLY A 3 -12.83 6.48 -39.61
N ASP A 4 -11.70 7.15 -39.62
CA ASP A 4 -10.44 6.67 -39.02
C ASP A 4 -10.43 6.78 -37.48
N GLN A 5 -11.15 7.77 -36.95
CA GLN A 5 -11.26 8.00 -35.50
C GLN A 5 -12.19 6.99 -34.82
N ASN A 6 -13.31 6.67 -35.44
CA ASN A 6 -14.23 5.63 -34.92
C ASN A 6 -13.59 4.23 -34.97
N ASP A 7 -12.72 3.97 -35.94
CA ASP A 7 -12.01 2.69 -36.06
C ASP A 7 -11.04 2.44 -34.90
N LEU A 8 -10.32 3.47 -34.41
CA LEU A 8 -9.42 3.35 -33.26
C LEU A 8 -10.18 3.07 -31.95
N VAL A 9 -11.30 3.76 -31.72
CA VAL A 9 -12.16 3.52 -30.55
C VAL A 9 -12.70 2.09 -30.58
N LEU A 10 -13.16 1.63 -31.74
CA LEU A 10 -13.68 0.26 -31.92
C LEU A 10 -12.57 -0.80 -31.71
N LYS A 11 -11.34 -0.53 -32.13
CA LYS A 11 -10.19 -1.42 -31.88
C LYS A 11 -9.87 -1.55 -30.40
N VAL A 12 -9.89 -0.45 -29.64
CA VAL A 12 -9.66 -0.48 -28.19
C VAL A 12 -10.78 -1.25 -27.49
N ILE A 13 -12.05 -0.98 -27.83
CA ILE A 13 -13.18 -1.71 -27.28
C ILE A 13 -13.12 -3.20 -27.67
N GLY A 14 -12.76 -3.52 -28.90
CA GLY A 14 -12.58 -4.88 -29.38
C GLY A 14 -11.47 -5.63 -28.62
N ALA A 15 -10.35 -4.96 -28.32
CA ALA A 15 -9.28 -5.53 -27.51
C ALA A 15 -9.75 -5.80 -26.07
N ILE A 16 -10.44 -4.85 -25.47
CA ILE A 16 -11.02 -5.02 -24.12
C ILE A 16 -11.98 -6.23 -24.12
N ASN A 17 -12.94 -6.27 -25.04
CA ASN A 17 -13.92 -7.35 -25.11
C ASN A 17 -13.26 -8.72 -25.32
N LYS A 18 -12.20 -8.78 -26.13
CA LYS A 18 -11.43 -10.02 -26.36
C LYS A 18 -10.80 -10.57 -25.08
N PHE A 19 -10.28 -9.70 -24.23
CA PHE A 19 -9.50 -10.10 -23.06
C PHE A 19 -10.26 -9.96 -21.73
N ALA A 20 -11.42 -9.32 -21.72
CA ALA A 20 -12.23 -9.11 -20.51
C ALA A 20 -13.17 -10.30 -20.20
N ASP A 21 -13.25 -11.31 -21.09
CA ASP A 21 -14.08 -12.46 -20.84
C ASP A 21 -13.68 -13.20 -19.55
N GLY A 22 -14.66 -13.44 -18.69
CA GLY A 22 -14.45 -14.04 -17.37
C GLY A 22 -14.05 -13.08 -16.24
N PHE A 23 -14.04 -11.75 -16.52
CA PHE A 23 -13.80 -10.71 -15.51
C PHE A 23 -15.05 -9.88 -15.27
N ASP A 24 -15.33 -9.56 -13.99
CA ASP A 24 -16.53 -8.82 -13.59
C ASP A 24 -16.39 -7.31 -13.77
N ARG A 25 -15.15 -6.80 -13.86
CA ARG A 25 -14.85 -5.37 -13.88
C ARG A 25 -13.76 -5.02 -14.90
N VAL A 26 -13.94 -3.87 -15.53
CA VAL A 26 -12.91 -3.20 -16.33
C VAL A 26 -12.52 -1.94 -15.62
N VAL A 27 -11.22 -1.81 -15.29
CA VAL A 27 -10.65 -0.65 -14.63
C VAL A 27 -9.67 0.07 -15.57
N LEU A 28 -9.90 1.35 -15.78
CA LEU A 28 -9.10 2.21 -16.66
C LEU A 28 -8.13 3.04 -15.81
N CYS A 29 -6.87 2.64 -15.77
CA CYS A 29 -5.82 3.39 -15.08
C CYS A 29 -5.27 4.47 -16.01
N CYS A 30 -5.27 5.72 -15.56
CA CYS A 30 -4.92 6.88 -16.37
C CYS A 30 -3.73 7.62 -15.77
N ASP A 31 -2.82 8.07 -16.62
CA ASP A 31 -1.72 8.95 -16.24
C ASP A 31 -2.22 10.28 -15.65
N GLY A 32 -1.33 10.91 -14.87
CA GLY A 32 -1.45 12.30 -14.51
C GLY A 32 -1.25 13.23 -15.71
N PRO A 33 -1.26 14.57 -15.52
CA PRO A 33 -1.02 15.53 -16.58
C PRO A 33 0.31 15.28 -17.31
N HIS A 34 0.33 15.50 -18.63
CA HIS A 34 1.52 15.26 -19.44
C HIS A 34 2.76 15.96 -18.89
N GLY A 35 3.86 15.24 -18.85
CA GLY A 35 5.15 15.77 -18.39
C GLY A 35 5.33 15.91 -16.87
N THR A 36 4.37 15.43 -16.08
CA THR A 36 4.36 15.57 -14.60
C THR A 36 4.73 14.27 -13.85
N SER A 37 5.35 13.28 -14.53
CA SER A 37 5.80 12.06 -13.85
C SER A 37 6.75 12.36 -12.71
N TRP A 38 6.52 11.73 -11.56
CA TRP A 38 7.38 11.81 -10.38
C TRP A 38 8.82 11.34 -10.65
N ARG A 39 9.01 10.47 -11.66
CA ARG A 39 10.33 9.98 -12.07
C ARG A 39 11.23 11.11 -12.58
N LYS A 40 10.66 12.21 -13.02
CA LYS A 40 11.42 13.44 -13.38
C LYS A 40 12.09 14.13 -12.19
N LEU A 41 11.63 13.87 -10.97
CA LEU A 41 12.35 14.31 -9.77
C LEU A 41 13.67 13.57 -9.57
N LEU A 42 13.76 12.33 -10.05
CA LEU A 42 14.97 11.51 -9.99
C LEU A 42 15.88 11.73 -11.20
N LEU A 43 15.27 11.86 -12.38
CA LEU A 43 15.97 12.07 -13.64
C LEU A 43 15.18 13.09 -14.48
N PRO A 44 15.62 14.36 -14.52
CA PRO A 44 14.90 15.42 -15.25
C PRO A 44 14.69 15.14 -16.74
N THR A 45 15.57 14.36 -17.37
CA THR A 45 15.47 13.95 -18.78
C THR A 45 14.53 12.76 -19.01
N TYR A 46 13.97 12.17 -17.96
CA TYR A 46 13.07 11.03 -18.07
C TYR A 46 11.90 11.32 -19.02
N LYS A 47 11.75 10.49 -20.08
CA LYS A 47 10.76 10.67 -21.15
C LYS A 47 10.79 12.07 -21.78
N GLY A 48 11.97 12.70 -21.84
CA GLY A 48 12.13 14.11 -22.26
C GLY A 48 11.90 14.33 -23.75
N SER A 49 12.24 13.33 -24.60
CA SER A 49 12.03 13.38 -26.06
C SER A 49 10.61 13.02 -26.50
N ARG A 50 9.74 12.57 -25.58
CA ARG A 50 8.35 12.25 -25.93
C ARG A 50 7.62 13.50 -26.41
N VAL A 51 7.26 13.51 -27.67
CA VAL A 51 6.51 14.61 -28.29
C VAL A 51 5.07 14.55 -27.82
N ASP A 52 4.48 15.72 -27.56
CA ASP A 52 3.05 15.85 -27.28
C ASP A 52 2.23 15.25 -28.45
N PRO A 53 1.33 14.28 -28.21
CA PRO A 53 0.58 13.62 -29.28
C PRO A 53 -0.39 14.56 -30.05
N GLY A 54 -0.54 15.79 -29.57
CA GLY A 54 -1.42 16.80 -30.18
C GLY A 54 -2.87 16.69 -29.73
N GLU A 55 -3.62 17.79 -29.87
CA GLU A 55 -4.98 17.93 -29.34
C GLU A 55 -5.97 16.93 -29.94
N THR A 56 -5.85 16.58 -31.22
CA THR A 56 -6.72 15.61 -31.88
C THR A 56 -6.60 14.22 -31.21
N TYR A 57 -5.39 13.80 -30.85
CA TYR A 57 -5.16 12.51 -30.23
C TYR A 57 -5.63 12.50 -28.77
N LYS A 58 -5.44 13.59 -28.07
CA LYS A 58 -5.94 13.77 -26.70
C LYS A 58 -7.46 13.75 -26.66
N GLU A 59 -8.13 14.41 -27.60
CA GLU A 59 -9.59 14.43 -27.67
C GLU A 59 -10.14 13.04 -28.01
N LEU A 60 -9.52 12.29 -28.90
CA LEU A 60 -9.86 10.92 -29.20
C LEU A 60 -9.73 10.00 -27.99
N GLY A 61 -8.63 10.13 -27.24
CA GLY A 61 -8.42 9.40 -25.98
C GLY A 61 -9.51 9.72 -24.97
N LYS A 62 -9.87 11.00 -24.81
CA LYS A 62 -10.93 11.45 -23.92
C LYS A 62 -12.31 10.86 -24.31
N GLN A 63 -12.65 10.87 -25.59
CA GLN A 63 -13.92 10.30 -26.10
C GLN A 63 -13.96 8.79 -25.89
N THR A 64 -12.84 8.09 -26.15
CA THR A 64 -12.71 6.65 -25.88
C THR A 64 -12.96 6.35 -24.41
N LEU A 65 -12.29 7.08 -23.52
CA LEU A 65 -12.44 6.95 -22.08
C LEU A 65 -13.89 7.18 -21.64
N GLN A 66 -14.53 8.24 -22.13
CA GLN A 66 -15.93 8.55 -21.82
C GLN A 66 -16.87 7.41 -22.25
N ARG A 67 -16.67 6.83 -23.43
CA ARG A 67 -17.48 5.71 -23.91
C ARG A 67 -17.29 4.45 -23.04
N LEU A 68 -16.04 4.15 -22.65
CA LEU A 68 -15.76 3.00 -21.78
C LEU A 68 -16.39 3.16 -20.41
N VAL A 69 -16.31 4.36 -19.82
CA VAL A 69 -16.97 4.67 -18.54
C VAL A 69 -18.49 4.59 -18.66
N ALA A 70 -19.05 5.12 -19.74
CA ALA A 70 -20.50 5.00 -20.01
C ALA A 70 -20.95 3.54 -20.15
N ASN A 71 -20.07 2.65 -20.55
CA ASN A 71 -20.29 1.20 -20.63
C ASN A 71 -19.92 0.43 -19.34
N GLY A 72 -19.72 1.14 -18.22
CA GLY A 72 -19.52 0.54 -16.91
C GLY A 72 -18.05 0.34 -16.50
N ALA A 73 -17.08 0.81 -17.27
CA ALA A 73 -15.69 0.77 -16.84
C ALA A 73 -15.42 1.81 -15.72
N ILE A 74 -14.62 1.41 -14.74
CA ILE A 74 -14.22 2.27 -13.63
C ILE A 74 -12.94 3.02 -14.00
N ARG A 75 -12.95 4.35 -13.87
CA ARG A 75 -11.77 5.17 -14.15
C ARG A 75 -11.04 5.50 -12.87
N ILE A 76 -9.72 5.29 -12.86
CA ILE A 76 -8.81 5.72 -11.80
C ILE A 76 -7.71 6.59 -12.40
N ALA A 77 -7.61 7.82 -11.92
CA ALA A 77 -6.54 8.73 -12.29
C ALA A 77 -5.34 8.58 -11.36
N ALA A 78 -4.15 8.72 -11.90
CA ALA A 78 -2.93 8.73 -11.10
C ALA A 78 -2.94 9.90 -10.10
N PRO A 79 -2.69 9.63 -8.80
CA PRO A 79 -2.66 10.67 -7.77
C PRO A 79 -1.38 11.50 -7.86
N GLN A 80 -1.37 12.65 -7.21
CA GLN A 80 -0.13 13.36 -6.93
C GLN A 80 0.77 12.46 -6.09
N TYR A 81 2.04 12.41 -6.46
CA TYR A 81 3.01 11.56 -5.78
C TYR A 81 4.40 12.19 -5.81
N ILE A 82 5.04 12.19 -4.66
CA ILE A 82 6.43 12.59 -4.48
C ILE A 82 7.09 11.50 -3.62
N PRO A 83 8.18 10.90 -4.10
CA PRO A 83 8.91 9.93 -3.30
C PRO A 83 9.40 10.54 -1.99
N GLU A 84 9.38 9.75 -0.93
CA GLU A 84 9.89 10.17 0.36
C GLU A 84 11.38 10.58 0.29
N GLY A 85 11.74 11.65 0.98
CA GLY A 85 13.11 12.19 0.98
C GLY A 85 13.49 13.01 -0.26
N ILE A 86 12.56 13.22 -1.20
CA ILE A 86 12.78 14.07 -2.38
C ILE A 86 12.12 15.43 -2.17
N THR A 87 12.89 16.50 -2.36
CA THR A 87 12.38 17.87 -2.28
C THR A 87 11.69 18.25 -3.59
N GLN A 88 10.47 18.74 -3.48
CA GLN A 88 9.71 19.26 -4.61
C GLN A 88 10.14 20.69 -4.94
N GLU A 89 10.20 21.02 -6.23
CA GLU A 89 10.30 22.42 -6.67
C GLU A 89 9.01 23.18 -6.36
N LEU A 90 9.17 24.39 -5.81
CA LEU A 90 8.03 25.21 -5.40
C LEU A 90 7.09 25.49 -6.61
N GLY A 91 5.81 25.17 -6.47
CA GLY A 91 4.80 25.40 -7.50
C GLY A 91 4.67 24.34 -8.59
N LYS A 92 5.54 23.32 -8.63
CA LYS A 92 5.38 22.17 -9.55
C LYS A 92 4.64 21.01 -8.86
N GLN A 93 3.76 20.37 -9.61
CA GLN A 93 3.05 19.17 -9.17
C GLN A 93 3.56 17.96 -9.94
N TYR A 94 3.77 16.85 -9.21
CA TYR A 94 4.20 15.59 -9.78
C TYR A 94 3.17 14.51 -9.46
N TYR A 95 3.02 13.56 -10.38
CA TYR A 95 2.00 12.52 -10.33
C TYR A 95 2.63 11.15 -10.52
N ALA A 96 1.99 10.13 -9.96
CA ALA A 96 2.23 8.76 -10.34
C ALA A 96 1.91 8.56 -11.82
N GLU A 97 2.37 7.45 -12.40
CA GLU A 97 2.02 7.05 -13.76
C GLU A 97 0.88 6.01 -13.73
N ALA A 98 0.21 5.78 -14.86
CA ALA A 98 -0.82 4.75 -14.98
C ALA A 98 -0.30 3.37 -14.55
N ASP A 99 0.94 3.08 -14.85
CA ASP A 99 1.63 1.83 -14.49
C ASP A 99 1.70 1.65 -12.97
N ASP A 100 1.98 2.73 -12.23
CA ASP A 100 2.01 2.73 -10.76
C ASP A 100 0.59 2.52 -10.17
N VAL A 101 -0.44 3.04 -10.85
CA VAL A 101 -1.85 2.77 -10.49
C VAL A 101 -2.18 1.31 -10.71
N ILE A 102 -1.78 0.72 -11.86
CA ILE A 102 -1.96 -0.70 -12.16
C ILE A 102 -1.25 -1.57 -11.13
N GLY A 103 0.02 -1.27 -10.80
CA GLY A 103 0.77 -2.00 -9.79
C GLY A 103 0.11 -1.96 -8.42
N SER A 104 -0.41 -0.80 -8.02
CA SER A 104 -1.12 -0.64 -6.75
C SER A 104 -2.48 -1.34 -6.74
N LEU A 105 -3.19 -1.33 -7.88
CA LEU A 105 -4.43 -2.09 -8.06
C LEU A 105 -4.17 -3.60 -7.99
N CYS A 106 -3.14 -4.10 -8.65
CA CYS A 106 -2.75 -5.51 -8.57
C CYS A 106 -2.46 -5.92 -7.13
N PHE A 107 -1.70 -5.10 -6.39
CA PHE A 107 -1.40 -5.37 -4.99
C PHE A 107 -2.67 -5.37 -4.12
N TRP A 108 -3.57 -4.40 -4.33
CA TRP A 108 -4.86 -4.38 -3.65
C TRP A 108 -5.72 -5.61 -4.02
N ALA A 109 -5.77 -5.98 -5.30
CA ALA A 109 -6.55 -7.13 -5.77
C ALA A 109 -6.07 -8.44 -5.13
N ILE A 110 -4.75 -8.69 -5.11
CA ILE A 110 -4.16 -9.86 -4.43
C ILE A 110 -4.57 -9.90 -2.95
N THR A 111 -4.45 -8.77 -2.26
CA THR A 111 -4.75 -8.70 -0.82
C THR A 111 -6.24 -8.88 -0.52
N ASN A 112 -7.10 -8.72 -1.53
CA ASN A 112 -8.55 -8.92 -1.41
C ASN A 112 -9.06 -10.19 -2.14
N GLY A 113 -8.15 -11.06 -2.59
CA GLY A 113 -8.50 -12.35 -3.19
C GLY A 113 -9.07 -12.27 -4.60
N HIS A 114 -8.78 -11.19 -5.34
CA HIS A 114 -9.18 -11.01 -6.73
C HIS A 114 -8.06 -11.42 -7.69
N THR A 115 -8.44 -11.89 -8.85
CA THR A 115 -7.53 -12.10 -9.99
C THR A 115 -7.52 -10.87 -10.89
N VAL A 116 -6.40 -10.62 -11.55
CA VAL A 116 -6.23 -9.45 -12.42
C VAL A 116 -5.69 -9.88 -13.77
N ARG A 117 -6.31 -9.41 -14.84
CA ARG A 117 -5.71 -9.40 -16.17
C ARG A 117 -5.32 -7.98 -16.53
N ILE A 118 -4.04 -7.74 -16.65
CA ILE A 118 -3.50 -6.46 -17.13
C ILE A 118 -3.64 -6.44 -18.65
N LEU A 119 -4.23 -5.39 -19.20
CA LEU A 119 -4.29 -5.16 -20.65
C LEU A 119 -3.42 -3.95 -20.98
N SER A 120 -2.27 -4.17 -21.61
CA SER A 120 -1.32 -3.12 -21.93
C SER A 120 -0.57 -3.41 -23.22
N CYS A 121 0.00 -2.38 -23.85
CA CYS A 121 1.00 -2.53 -24.91
C CYS A 121 2.43 -2.47 -24.34
N ASP A 122 2.59 -2.15 -23.06
CA ASP A 122 3.88 -1.96 -22.42
C ASP A 122 4.40 -3.27 -21.79
N LYS A 123 5.60 -3.67 -22.19
CA LYS A 123 6.29 -4.86 -21.67
C LYS A 123 6.75 -4.69 -20.23
N ASP A 124 6.83 -3.47 -19.73
CA ASP A 124 7.22 -3.22 -18.34
C ASP A 124 6.21 -3.79 -17.35
N MET A 125 4.94 -3.98 -17.78
CA MET A 125 3.92 -4.70 -17.04
C MET A 125 4.29 -6.17 -16.73
N MET A 126 5.25 -6.77 -17.44
CA MET A 126 5.73 -8.12 -17.17
C MET A 126 6.26 -8.30 -15.75
N GLN A 127 6.72 -7.21 -15.09
CA GLN A 127 7.14 -7.24 -13.69
C GLN A 127 6.02 -7.48 -12.70
N LEU A 128 4.76 -7.34 -13.11
CA LEU A 128 3.56 -7.52 -12.27
C LEU A 128 2.96 -8.92 -12.39
N VAL A 129 3.37 -9.70 -13.40
CA VAL A 129 2.85 -11.05 -13.63
C VAL A 129 3.19 -11.96 -12.44
N ASP A 130 2.19 -12.70 -11.96
CA ASP A 130 2.30 -13.56 -10.79
C ASP A 130 1.23 -14.66 -10.91
N ASP A 131 1.65 -15.87 -11.29
CA ASP A 131 0.74 -16.99 -11.53
C ASP A 131 0.10 -17.47 -10.22
N GLU A 132 0.82 -17.39 -9.09
CA GLU A 132 0.29 -17.79 -7.78
C GLU A 132 -0.76 -16.80 -7.29
N ALA A 133 -0.53 -15.51 -7.53
CA ALA A 133 -1.47 -14.44 -7.18
C ALA A 133 -2.61 -14.28 -8.20
N GLY A 134 -2.57 -14.98 -9.33
CA GLY A 134 -3.58 -14.91 -10.37
C GLY A 134 -3.53 -13.61 -11.18
N ILE A 135 -2.33 -13.08 -11.42
CA ILE A 135 -2.09 -11.92 -12.28
C ILE A 135 -1.45 -12.35 -13.59
N ASP A 136 -2.14 -12.13 -14.70
CA ASP A 136 -1.60 -12.31 -16.05
C ASP A 136 -1.58 -10.99 -16.84
N LEU A 137 -0.82 -10.95 -17.93
CA LEU A 137 -0.68 -9.78 -18.80
C LEU A 137 -1.10 -10.13 -20.22
N ALA A 138 -2.13 -9.48 -20.73
CA ALA A 138 -2.49 -9.51 -22.13
C ALA A 138 -1.80 -8.35 -22.86
N LEU A 139 -0.80 -8.66 -23.72
CA LEU A 139 -0.16 -7.67 -24.56
C LEU A 139 -1.02 -7.44 -25.83
N THR A 140 -1.41 -6.17 -26.02
CA THR A 140 -2.27 -5.81 -27.17
C THR A 140 -1.54 -5.88 -28.50
N GLY A 141 -0.20 -5.78 -28.49
CA GLY A 141 0.64 -5.75 -29.70
C GLY A 141 0.75 -7.11 -30.41
N ASP A 142 0.83 -8.20 -29.65
CA ASP A 142 0.93 -9.56 -30.17
C ASP A 142 -0.33 -10.42 -29.89
N GLY A 143 -1.24 -9.90 -29.06
CA GLY A 143 -2.49 -10.57 -28.72
C GLY A 143 -2.33 -11.79 -27.81
N MET A 144 -1.16 -11.93 -27.17
CA MET A 144 -0.81 -13.03 -26.29
C MET A 144 -1.10 -12.69 -24.83
N ILE A 145 -1.41 -13.74 -24.03
CA ILE A 145 -1.50 -13.63 -22.57
C ILE A 145 -0.23 -14.21 -22.00
N TYR A 146 0.52 -13.37 -21.27
CA TYR A 146 1.78 -13.70 -20.63
C TYR A 146 1.54 -14.16 -19.21
N ARG A 147 2.08 -15.32 -18.88
CA ARG A 147 2.26 -15.87 -17.55
C ARG A 147 3.73 -15.87 -17.17
N GLU A 148 4.10 -16.24 -15.96
CA GLU A 148 5.50 -16.24 -15.50
C GLU A 148 6.43 -16.99 -16.45
N ARG A 149 6.03 -18.18 -16.94
CA ARG A 149 6.80 -18.95 -17.91
C ARG A 149 7.05 -18.23 -19.22
N ASP A 150 6.07 -17.41 -19.67
CA ASP A 150 6.13 -16.69 -20.93
C ASP A 150 7.03 -15.46 -20.78
N VAL A 151 7.03 -14.81 -19.59
CA VAL A 151 7.97 -13.74 -19.23
C VAL A 151 9.40 -14.29 -19.22
N VAL A 152 9.64 -15.44 -18.58
CA VAL A 152 10.97 -16.07 -18.55
C VAL A 152 11.41 -16.47 -19.95
N ALA A 153 10.53 -17.00 -20.78
CA ALA A 153 10.85 -17.33 -22.18
C ALA A 153 11.21 -16.09 -23.01
N SER A 154 10.56 -14.95 -22.75
CA SER A 154 10.77 -13.69 -23.47
C SER A 154 12.01 -12.92 -23.00
N LEU A 155 12.25 -12.82 -21.69
CA LEU A 155 13.25 -11.93 -21.11
C LEU A 155 14.42 -12.66 -20.42
N ALA A 156 14.36 -13.99 -20.33
CA ALA A 156 15.32 -14.85 -19.62
C ALA A 156 15.48 -14.50 -18.12
N VAL A 157 14.48 -13.85 -17.52
CA VAL A 157 14.41 -13.53 -16.10
C VAL A 157 12.99 -13.73 -15.59
N ALA A 158 12.84 -14.03 -14.30
CA ALA A 158 11.53 -14.08 -13.63
C ALA A 158 10.87 -12.67 -13.59
N PRO A 159 9.53 -12.57 -13.52
CA PRO A 159 8.81 -11.29 -13.44
C PRO A 159 9.38 -10.33 -12.40
N CYS A 160 9.66 -10.81 -11.19
CA CYS A 160 10.24 -10.01 -10.10
C CYS A 160 11.64 -9.44 -10.42
N LYS A 161 12.33 -9.94 -11.45
CA LYS A 161 13.64 -9.47 -11.90
C LYS A 161 13.58 -8.54 -13.10
N VAL A 162 12.42 -8.29 -13.67
CA VAL A 162 12.26 -7.37 -14.81
C VAL A 162 12.74 -5.95 -14.47
N PRO A 163 12.44 -5.36 -13.29
CA PRO A 163 13.02 -4.08 -12.91
C PRO A 163 14.53 -4.10 -12.83
N LEU A 164 15.14 -5.16 -12.31
CA LEU A 164 16.58 -5.32 -12.24
C LEU A 164 17.22 -5.47 -13.64
N LEU A 165 16.56 -6.19 -14.54
CA LEU A 165 16.97 -6.32 -15.95
C LEU A 165 17.03 -4.93 -16.60
N LYS A 166 15.97 -4.13 -16.47
CA LYS A 166 15.89 -2.76 -16.96
C LYS A 166 16.90 -1.83 -16.29
N ALA A 167 17.13 -2.00 -15.00
CA ALA A 167 18.10 -1.24 -14.24
C ALA A 167 19.55 -1.44 -14.74
N LEU A 168 19.86 -2.60 -15.26
CA LEU A 168 21.17 -2.92 -15.81
C LEU A 168 21.28 -2.56 -17.31
N ALA A 169 20.30 -3.01 -18.10
CA ALA A 169 20.29 -2.83 -19.55
C ALA A 169 19.99 -1.39 -19.99
N GLY A 170 19.24 -0.66 -19.16
CA GLY A 170 18.65 0.63 -19.49
C GLY A 170 17.36 0.50 -20.28
N ASP A 171 16.70 1.64 -20.45
CA ASP A 171 15.52 1.78 -21.31
C ASP A 171 15.67 3.00 -22.21
N THR A 172 15.66 2.76 -23.52
CA THR A 172 15.80 3.84 -24.50
C THR A 172 14.52 4.65 -24.66
N SER A 173 13.35 4.04 -24.38
CA SER A 173 12.06 4.73 -24.46
C SER A 173 11.86 5.72 -23.32
N ASP A 174 12.49 5.44 -22.18
CA ASP A 174 12.46 6.25 -20.96
C ASP A 174 13.74 7.08 -20.74
N GLU A 175 14.69 6.99 -21.74
CA GLU A 175 15.90 7.79 -21.83
C GLU A 175 16.91 7.62 -20.70
N TYR A 176 17.04 6.40 -20.18
CA TYR A 176 18.11 6.08 -19.25
C TYR A 176 18.91 4.86 -19.72
N LYS A 177 20.21 4.93 -19.60
CA LYS A 177 21.13 3.84 -19.96
C LYS A 177 22.35 3.84 -19.03
N PRO A 178 22.29 3.11 -17.91
CA PRO A 178 23.31 3.13 -16.87
C PRO A 178 24.69 2.72 -17.41
N TYR A 179 24.74 1.65 -18.21
CA TYR A 179 25.99 1.11 -18.72
C TYR A 179 25.93 0.98 -20.26
N LYS A 180 26.64 1.87 -20.93
CA LYS A 180 26.69 1.87 -22.38
C LYS A 180 27.29 0.55 -22.93
N GLY A 181 26.51 -0.18 -23.70
CA GLY A 181 26.93 -1.46 -24.30
C GLY A 181 26.39 -2.68 -23.56
N LEU A 182 25.80 -2.54 -22.35
CA LEU A 182 25.08 -3.61 -21.70
C LEU A 182 23.66 -3.66 -22.23
N GLY A 183 23.32 -4.71 -22.96
CA GLY A 183 21.96 -4.99 -23.42
C GLY A 183 21.27 -6.02 -22.51
N GLU A 184 19.97 -6.25 -22.76
CA GLU A 184 19.14 -7.18 -21.97
C GLU A 184 19.76 -8.57 -21.84
N GLY A 185 20.31 -9.15 -22.92
CA GLY A 185 20.95 -10.48 -22.86
C GLY A 185 22.20 -10.51 -21.97
N GLY A 186 22.97 -9.42 -21.88
CA GLY A 186 24.09 -9.29 -20.96
C GLY A 186 23.62 -9.14 -19.50
N ALA A 187 22.63 -8.30 -19.30
CA ALA A 187 22.00 -8.07 -18.00
C ALA A 187 21.35 -9.36 -17.46
N ALA A 188 20.61 -10.09 -18.30
CA ALA A 188 19.99 -11.36 -17.91
C ALA A 188 21.04 -12.40 -17.47
N ARG A 189 22.20 -12.49 -18.15
CA ARG A 189 23.28 -13.37 -17.73
C ARG A 189 23.89 -12.98 -16.37
N LEU A 190 24.06 -11.67 -16.10
CA LEU A 190 24.52 -11.20 -14.79
C LEU A 190 23.52 -11.55 -13.68
N ILE A 191 22.22 -11.36 -13.95
CA ILE A 191 21.16 -11.72 -13.02
C ILE A 191 21.16 -13.22 -12.77
N ALA A 192 21.24 -14.04 -13.81
CA ALA A 192 21.27 -15.49 -13.67
C ALA A 192 22.49 -15.98 -12.88
N ALA A 193 23.65 -15.33 -13.06
CA ALA A 193 24.88 -15.72 -12.38
C ALA A 193 24.91 -15.26 -10.89
N PHE A 194 24.45 -14.07 -10.58
CA PHE A 194 24.72 -13.43 -9.30
C PHE A 194 23.45 -12.97 -8.54
N ALA A 195 22.31 -12.93 -9.17
CA ALA A 195 21.07 -12.39 -8.58
C ALA A 195 19.82 -13.20 -8.97
N SER A 196 19.95 -14.52 -9.14
CA SER A 196 18.85 -15.40 -9.54
C SER A 196 17.84 -15.66 -8.42
N GLY A 197 18.29 -15.62 -7.15
CA GLY A 197 17.41 -15.79 -5.99
C GLY A 197 16.42 -14.63 -5.86
N PRO A 198 15.22 -14.88 -5.30
CA PRO A 198 14.16 -13.85 -5.20
C PRO A 198 14.65 -12.57 -4.49
N ASP A 199 15.53 -12.74 -3.53
CA ASP A 199 16.01 -11.68 -2.64
C ASP A 199 17.32 -11.04 -3.08
N GLN A 200 17.96 -11.59 -4.12
CA GLN A 200 19.20 -11.08 -4.66
C GLN A 200 18.96 -9.93 -5.64
N GLY A 201 19.86 -8.96 -5.67
CA GLY A 201 19.70 -7.74 -6.45
C GLY A 201 21.00 -7.09 -6.88
N ILE A 202 21.01 -5.78 -6.99
CA ILE A 202 22.19 -5.00 -7.42
C ILE A 202 23.39 -5.29 -6.51
N GLY A 203 23.20 -5.35 -5.19
CA GLY A 203 24.28 -5.61 -4.24
C GLY A 203 25.00 -6.94 -4.49
N ASP A 204 24.27 -8.01 -4.83
CA ASP A 204 24.83 -9.33 -5.11
C ASP A 204 25.64 -9.31 -6.41
N ILE A 205 25.17 -8.58 -7.43
CA ILE A 205 25.91 -8.41 -8.69
C ILE A 205 27.21 -7.66 -8.42
N TRP A 206 27.19 -6.59 -7.64
CA TRP A 206 28.38 -5.79 -7.36
C TRP A 206 29.35 -6.48 -6.39
N ALA A 207 28.87 -7.33 -5.49
CA ALA A 207 29.75 -8.19 -4.67
C ALA A 207 30.60 -9.14 -5.54
N ASN A 208 30.14 -9.47 -6.75
CA ASN A 208 30.80 -10.38 -7.69
C ASN A 208 31.20 -9.68 -9.00
N ILE A 209 31.27 -8.37 -9.03
CA ILE A 209 31.45 -7.58 -10.27
C ILE A 209 32.80 -7.86 -10.97
N HIS A 210 33.81 -8.31 -10.24
CA HIS A 210 35.10 -8.71 -10.78
C HIS A 210 34.98 -9.90 -11.76
N ASP A 211 33.99 -10.76 -11.61
CA ASP A 211 33.73 -11.89 -12.49
C ASP A 211 32.82 -11.53 -13.67
N ALA A 212 32.30 -10.32 -13.71
CA ALA A 212 31.38 -9.85 -14.76
C ALA A 212 31.97 -9.97 -16.17
N ALA A 213 33.31 -9.82 -16.33
CA ALA A 213 33.96 -9.93 -17.63
C ALA A 213 33.75 -11.29 -18.28
N ALA A 214 33.80 -12.36 -17.51
CA ALA A 214 33.53 -13.73 -17.97
C ALA A 214 32.05 -13.93 -18.36
N ILE A 215 31.16 -13.33 -17.61
CA ILE A 215 29.69 -13.46 -17.78
C ILE A 215 29.20 -12.67 -18.99
N VAL A 216 29.56 -11.38 -19.09
CA VAL A 216 29.14 -10.53 -20.20
C VAL A 216 29.96 -10.77 -21.48
N LYS A 217 31.07 -11.47 -21.38
CA LYS A 217 32.03 -11.73 -22.48
C LYS A 217 32.54 -10.43 -23.16
N ASN A 218 32.71 -9.38 -22.37
CA ASN A 218 33.13 -8.06 -22.81
C ASN A 218 33.93 -7.38 -21.68
N GLY A 219 35.25 -7.51 -21.70
CA GLY A 219 36.15 -6.97 -20.69
C GLY A 219 36.08 -5.44 -20.54
N PRO A 220 36.08 -4.64 -21.61
CA PRO A 220 35.89 -3.18 -21.51
C PRO A 220 34.60 -2.77 -20.86
N LEU A 221 33.50 -3.47 -21.14
CA LEU A 221 32.18 -3.21 -20.50
C LEU A 221 32.21 -3.55 -19.03
N ALA A 222 32.78 -4.70 -18.66
CA ALA A 222 32.89 -5.10 -17.24
C ALA A 222 33.73 -4.08 -16.46
N LYS A 223 34.83 -3.60 -17.05
CA LYS A 223 35.64 -2.52 -16.45
C LYS A 223 34.84 -1.22 -16.29
N LEU A 224 34.09 -0.83 -17.34
CA LEU A 224 33.20 0.35 -17.26
C LEU A 224 32.22 0.24 -16.08
N MET A 225 31.60 -0.94 -15.89
CA MET A 225 30.68 -1.18 -14.77
C MET A 225 31.40 -1.07 -13.42
N GLN A 226 32.59 -1.62 -13.30
CA GLN A 226 33.42 -1.50 -12.09
C GLN A 226 33.79 -0.03 -11.80
N ASP A 227 34.22 0.71 -12.82
CA ASP A 227 34.64 2.11 -12.68
C ASP A 227 33.46 3.05 -12.32
N LEU A 228 32.27 2.82 -12.85
CA LEU A 228 31.06 3.59 -12.57
C LEU A 228 30.37 3.21 -11.26
N GLY A 229 30.63 2.01 -10.75
CA GLY A 229 29.95 1.49 -9.56
C GLY A 229 28.47 1.15 -9.80
N ASP A 230 27.73 0.95 -8.74
CA ASP A 230 26.33 0.49 -8.76
C ASP A 230 25.29 1.62 -8.72
N GLU A 231 25.68 2.85 -8.40
CA GLU A 231 24.76 4.00 -8.31
C GLU A 231 23.93 4.23 -9.57
N PRO A 232 24.48 4.15 -10.81
CA PRO A 232 23.66 4.27 -12.01
C PRO A 232 22.56 3.20 -12.11
N ALA A 233 22.85 1.95 -11.70
CA ALA A 233 21.87 0.87 -11.67
C ALA A 233 20.83 1.08 -10.57
N ARG A 234 21.21 1.58 -9.41
CA ARG A 234 20.28 1.91 -8.30
C ARG A 234 19.29 2.99 -8.71
N LEU A 235 19.76 4.05 -9.37
CA LEU A 235 18.89 5.08 -9.93
C LEU A 235 17.93 4.47 -10.96
N ALA A 236 18.47 3.70 -11.91
CA ALA A 236 17.66 3.07 -12.95
C ALA A 236 16.65 2.06 -12.39
N LEU A 237 16.99 1.34 -11.31
CA LEU A 237 16.05 0.46 -10.61
C LEU A 237 14.84 1.24 -10.04
N ARG A 238 15.08 2.40 -9.45
CA ARG A 238 13.99 3.28 -8.99
C ARG A 238 13.11 3.79 -10.13
N LEU A 239 13.69 4.03 -11.31
CA LEU A 239 12.96 4.48 -12.50
C LEU A 239 12.12 3.35 -13.13
N SER A 240 12.64 2.11 -13.16
CA SER A 240 12.00 0.96 -13.80
C SER A 240 11.00 0.22 -12.91
N THR A 241 11.08 0.41 -11.60
CA THR A 241 10.17 -0.27 -10.66
C THR A 241 8.80 0.41 -10.64
N ILE A 242 7.76 -0.38 -10.88
CA ILE A 242 6.37 0.04 -10.76
C ILE A 242 5.98 0.06 -9.28
N LEU A 243 5.40 1.18 -8.83
CA LEU A 243 4.91 1.32 -7.46
C LEU A 243 3.70 0.41 -7.22
N ARG A 244 3.63 -0.21 -6.02
CA ARG A 244 2.55 -1.12 -5.64
C ARG A 244 1.76 -0.66 -4.41
N SER A 245 2.00 0.57 -3.94
CA SER A 245 1.45 1.07 -2.68
C SER A 245 1.06 2.55 -2.73
N LEU A 246 0.51 3.00 -3.85
CA LEU A 246 -0.05 4.34 -3.94
C LEU A 246 -1.23 4.50 -2.96
N PRO A 247 -1.44 5.69 -2.38
CA PRO A 247 -2.55 5.95 -1.47
C PRO A 247 -3.88 6.12 -2.22
N ILE A 248 -4.32 5.05 -2.91
CA ILE A 248 -5.57 5.01 -3.67
C ILE A 248 -6.56 4.11 -2.93
N ASN A 249 -7.80 4.59 -2.77
CA ASN A 249 -8.87 3.75 -2.28
C ASN A 249 -9.50 2.99 -3.46
N PHE A 250 -9.34 1.66 -3.47
CA PHE A 250 -9.90 0.77 -4.47
C PHE A 250 -11.19 0.06 -4.02
N GLU A 251 -11.71 0.31 -2.82
CA GLU A 251 -12.88 -0.39 -2.28
C GLU A 251 -14.13 -0.26 -3.17
N HIS A 252 -14.28 0.87 -3.85
CA HIS A 252 -15.38 1.10 -4.78
C HIS A 252 -15.36 0.18 -6.01
N ILE A 253 -14.23 -0.49 -6.32
CA ILE A 253 -14.14 -1.47 -7.40
C ILE A 253 -14.85 -2.77 -7.02
N ALA A 254 -14.78 -3.17 -5.76
CA ALA A 254 -15.43 -4.37 -5.25
C ALA A 254 -16.93 -4.20 -5.00
N ALA A 255 -17.44 -2.95 -4.99
CA ALA A 255 -18.85 -2.66 -4.74
C ALA A 255 -19.75 -3.28 -5.83
N ASP A 256 -20.86 -3.92 -5.41
CA ASP A 256 -21.83 -4.55 -6.32
C ASP A 256 -22.45 -3.48 -7.24
N PRO A 257 -22.34 -3.63 -8.60
CA PRO A 257 -22.90 -2.67 -9.54
C PRO A 257 -24.44 -2.59 -9.49
N HIS A 258 -25.09 -3.60 -8.90
CA HIS A 258 -26.56 -3.66 -8.79
C HIS A 258 -27.08 -3.08 -7.48
N LYS A 259 -26.22 -2.77 -6.50
CA LYS A 259 -26.57 -1.95 -5.34
C LYS A 259 -26.50 -0.49 -5.74
N LYS A 260 -27.66 0.13 -6.00
CA LYS A 260 -27.75 1.60 -6.08
C LYS A 260 -27.23 2.19 -4.78
N GLU A 261 -26.14 2.96 -4.83
CA GLU A 261 -25.76 3.84 -3.72
C GLU A 261 -26.98 4.71 -3.36
N PRO A 262 -27.29 4.88 -2.06
CA PRO A 262 -28.26 5.90 -1.67
C PRO A 262 -27.73 7.24 -2.14
N ALA A 263 -28.52 7.97 -2.91
CA ALA A 263 -28.21 9.31 -3.38
C ALA A 263 -27.73 10.17 -2.20
N PRO A 264 -26.73 11.08 -2.39
CA PRO A 264 -26.27 11.97 -1.34
C PRO A 264 -27.50 12.73 -0.82
N MET A 265 -27.80 12.58 0.45
CA MET A 265 -28.90 13.28 1.10
C MET A 265 -28.63 14.79 1.01
N ALA A 266 -29.48 15.48 0.26
CA ALA A 266 -29.60 16.91 0.33
C ALA A 266 -29.93 17.29 1.78
N GLU A 267 -29.25 18.30 2.31
CA GLU A 267 -29.53 18.88 3.61
C GLU A 267 -31.02 19.20 3.72
N GLN A 268 -31.72 18.47 4.59
CA GLN A 268 -33.07 18.82 5.00
C GLN A 268 -33.04 19.45 6.41
N PRO A 269 -33.87 20.45 6.67
CA PRO A 269 -33.85 21.16 7.95
C PRO A 269 -34.34 20.24 9.09
N ALA A 270 -33.83 20.50 10.28
CA ALA A 270 -34.07 19.77 11.50
C ALA A 270 -35.56 19.48 11.74
N VAL A 271 -35.95 18.23 11.77
CA VAL A 271 -37.24 17.76 12.22
C VAL A 271 -37.08 17.11 13.59
N GLU A 272 -37.87 17.56 14.51
CA GLU A 272 -38.02 17.12 15.90
C GLU A 272 -38.28 15.60 15.98
N ILE A 273 -37.41 14.84 16.65
CA ILE A 273 -37.48 13.37 16.73
C ILE A 273 -38.40 12.99 17.89
N ALA A 274 -39.58 12.52 17.56
CA ALA A 274 -40.41 11.75 18.46
C ALA A 274 -39.78 10.38 18.78
N GLN A 275 -39.77 9.99 20.04
CA GLN A 275 -39.19 8.72 20.51
C GLN A 275 -39.95 7.52 19.93
N PRO A 276 -39.29 6.49 19.39
CA PRO A 276 -39.93 5.21 19.13
C PRO A 276 -39.82 4.29 20.36
N SER A 277 -40.98 3.71 20.68
CA SER A 277 -41.21 2.69 21.69
C SER A 277 -40.45 1.39 21.44
N ARG A 278 -40.07 0.80 22.54
CA ARG A 278 -39.61 -0.54 22.90
C ARG A 278 -39.78 -1.69 21.90
N THR A 279 -38.71 -2.46 21.83
CA THR A 279 -38.60 -3.94 21.83
C THR A 279 -38.62 -4.66 20.50
N GLN A 280 -37.41 -5.01 20.06
CA GLN A 280 -37.09 -6.41 19.68
C GLN A 280 -35.59 -6.62 19.88
N ALA A 281 -35.24 -7.58 20.70
CA ALA A 281 -33.88 -8.03 20.96
C ALA A 281 -33.31 -8.61 19.65
N VAL A 282 -32.39 -7.90 19.02
CA VAL A 282 -31.54 -8.47 17.98
C VAL A 282 -30.49 -9.30 18.70
N GLN A 283 -30.61 -10.61 18.60
CA GLN A 283 -29.55 -11.54 18.98
C GLN A 283 -28.24 -11.06 18.31
N ALA A 284 -27.20 -10.88 19.09
CA ALA A 284 -25.87 -10.60 18.62
C ALA A 284 -25.40 -11.80 17.76
N VAL A 285 -25.47 -11.63 16.45
CA VAL A 285 -24.82 -12.54 15.51
C VAL A 285 -23.32 -12.26 15.69
N ALA A 286 -22.58 -13.25 16.17
CA ALA A 286 -21.13 -13.23 16.14
C ALA A 286 -20.67 -12.82 14.75
N PRO A 287 -19.59 -12.02 14.59
CA PRO A 287 -19.13 -11.61 13.28
C PRO A 287 -18.85 -12.87 12.47
N GLN A 288 -19.72 -13.11 11.50
CA GLN A 288 -19.51 -14.19 10.53
C GLN A 288 -18.19 -13.85 9.83
N SER A 289 -17.20 -14.72 10.00
CA SER A 289 -15.99 -14.68 9.21
C SER A 289 -16.40 -14.60 7.74
N VAL A 290 -15.93 -13.57 7.04
CA VAL A 290 -16.15 -13.44 5.60
C VAL A 290 -15.44 -14.62 4.96
N ALA A 291 -16.22 -15.65 4.59
CA ALA A 291 -15.71 -16.79 3.91
C ALA A 291 -15.66 -16.46 2.42
N LEU A 292 -14.48 -16.53 1.82
CA LEU A 292 -14.31 -16.46 0.38
C LEU A 292 -14.83 -17.77 -0.21
N VAL A 293 -15.81 -17.69 -1.09
CA VAL A 293 -16.39 -18.85 -1.79
C VAL A 293 -15.69 -19.00 -3.13
N ARG A 294 -15.00 -20.10 -3.35
CA ARG A 294 -14.50 -20.47 -4.67
C ARG A 294 -15.69 -20.77 -5.61
N ARG A 295 -15.45 -20.65 -6.93
CA ARG A 295 -16.44 -20.92 -7.98
C ARG A 295 -17.01 -22.37 -7.94
N ASP A 296 -16.31 -23.29 -7.27
CA ASP A 296 -16.70 -24.68 -7.00
C ASP A 296 -17.57 -24.84 -5.73
N GLY A 297 -17.94 -23.73 -5.06
CA GLY A 297 -18.75 -23.75 -3.84
C GLY A 297 -17.96 -24.04 -2.55
N THR A 298 -16.64 -24.22 -2.62
CA THR A 298 -15.81 -24.40 -1.41
C THR A 298 -15.52 -23.06 -0.76
N THR A 299 -15.82 -22.96 0.52
CA THR A 299 -15.55 -21.80 1.36
C THR A 299 -14.12 -21.85 1.89
N LEU A 300 -13.31 -20.84 1.54
CA LEU A 300 -12.01 -20.63 2.17
C LEU A 300 -12.19 -19.68 3.37
N PRO A 301 -11.84 -20.13 4.58
CA PRO A 301 -11.89 -19.24 5.73
C PRO A 301 -10.88 -18.08 5.58
N ALA A 302 -11.29 -16.87 5.93
CA ALA A 302 -10.49 -15.63 5.78
C ALA A 302 -9.10 -15.69 6.46
N TYR A 303 -8.89 -16.61 7.40
CA TYR A 303 -7.61 -16.83 8.07
C TYR A 303 -6.62 -17.72 7.26
N GLU A 304 -7.01 -18.25 6.09
CA GLU A 304 -6.05 -19.01 5.27
C GLU A 304 -4.98 -18.12 4.61
N LEU A 305 -5.23 -16.82 4.53
CA LEU A 305 -4.25 -15.83 4.07
C LEU A 305 -3.26 -15.39 5.16
N GLU A 306 -3.51 -15.76 6.42
CA GLU A 306 -2.58 -15.50 7.50
C GLU A 306 -1.48 -16.57 7.53
N PRO A 307 -0.20 -16.19 7.69
CA PRO A 307 0.89 -17.15 7.82
C PRO A 307 0.66 -18.09 9.01
N LYS A 308 0.51 -19.38 8.76
CA LYS A 308 0.15 -20.37 9.80
C LYS A 308 1.37 -20.90 10.56
N THR A 309 2.53 -20.84 9.96
CA THR A 309 3.77 -21.38 10.55
C THR A 309 4.72 -20.24 10.95
N PRO A 310 5.56 -20.46 11.98
CA PRO A 310 6.61 -19.49 12.32
C PRO A 310 7.50 -19.11 11.12
N ARG A 311 7.83 -20.09 10.30
CA ARG A 311 8.66 -19.87 9.10
C ARG A 311 7.97 -18.94 8.09
N SER A 312 6.71 -19.20 7.75
CA SER A 312 5.96 -18.35 6.81
C SER A 312 5.75 -16.94 7.36
N LEU A 313 5.69 -16.79 8.69
CA LEU A 313 5.59 -15.49 9.34
C LEU A 313 6.91 -14.70 9.26
N ILE A 314 8.03 -15.36 9.50
CA ILE A 314 9.37 -14.77 9.34
C ILE A 314 9.56 -14.35 7.88
N GLU A 315 9.28 -15.22 6.93
CA GLU A 315 9.37 -14.93 5.49
C GLU A 315 8.50 -13.73 5.09
N LEU A 316 7.27 -13.62 5.64
CA LEU A 316 6.42 -12.46 5.42
C LEU A 316 7.06 -11.17 5.94
N CYS A 317 7.57 -11.16 7.17
CA CYS A 317 8.21 -9.98 7.77
C CYS A 317 9.44 -9.55 6.97
N GLU A 318 10.28 -10.50 6.57
CA GLU A 318 11.46 -10.23 5.75
C GLU A 318 11.06 -9.64 4.38
N ARG A 319 10.07 -10.20 3.72
CA ARG A 319 9.57 -9.70 2.42
C ARG A 319 9.00 -8.29 2.54
N LEU A 320 8.16 -8.05 3.56
CA LEU A 320 7.56 -6.73 3.78
C LEU A 320 8.63 -5.67 4.11
N HIS A 321 9.58 -6.02 4.97
CA HIS A 321 10.66 -5.10 5.33
C HIS A 321 11.58 -4.82 4.13
N ARG A 322 11.98 -5.86 3.39
CA ARG A 322 12.81 -5.73 2.19
C ARG A 322 12.11 -4.96 1.07
N GLY A 323 10.79 -5.14 0.92
CA GLY A 323 9.97 -4.39 -0.02
C GLY A 323 9.75 -2.91 0.34
N GLY A 324 10.41 -2.42 1.39
CA GLY A 324 10.30 -1.02 1.83
C GLY A 324 9.03 -0.73 2.64
N LEU A 325 8.13 -1.72 2.78
CA LEU A 325 6.93 -1.55 3.57
C LEU A 325 7.30 -1.48 5.06
N TYR A 326 6.80 -0.46 5.72
CA TYR A 326 7.03 -0.24 7.15
C TYR A 326 8.48 0.09 7.57
N GLN A 327 9.43 0.35 6.66
CA GLN A 327 10.83 0.70 7.02
C GLN A 327 10.91 1.92 7.94
N ASN A 328 10.03 2.90 7.75
CA ASN A 328 9.95 4.08 8.62
C ASN A 328 9.33 3.78 10.00
N LYS A 329 8.74 2.60 10.15
CA LYS A 329 8.04 2.20 11.36
C LYS A 329 8.78 1.13 12.16
N TYR A 330 9.49 0.25 11.47
CA TYR A 330 10.25 -0.85 12.05
C TYR A 330 11.66 -0.90 11.47
N LYS A 331 12.66 -1.03 12.33
CA LYS A 331 14.08 -1.02 11.93
C LYS A 331 14.49 -2.30 11.18
N ASN A 332 13.84 -3.42 11.44
CA ASN A 332 14.11 -4.72 10.82
C ASN A 332 12.89 -5.64 10.85
N ALA A 333 12.99 -6.78 10.19
CA ALA A 333 11.94 -7.80 10.14
C ALA A 333 11.63 -8.41 11.51
N ASP A 334 12.60 -8.49 12.41
CA ASP A 334 12.41 -9.07 13.75
C ASP A 334 11.47 -8.19 14.58
N GLN A 335 11.56 -6.85 14.46
CA GLN A 335 10.61 -5.94 15.11
C GLN A 335 9.20 -6.12 14.57
N MET A 336 9.05 -6.35 13.27
CA MET A 336 7.77 -6.65 12.65
C MET A 336 7.22 -7.98 13.17
N LEU A 337 8.07 -9.00 13.26
CA LEU A 337 7.70 -10.31 13.80
C LEU A 337 7.23 -10.20 15.26
N ALA A 338 7.97 -9.49 16.10
CA ALA A 338 7.60 -9.28 17.51
C ALA A 338 6.23 -8.61 17.63
N VAL A 339 5.98 -7.55 16.85
CA VAL A 339 4.68 -6.86 16.83
C VAL A 339 3.54 -7.77 16.34
N ILE A 340 3.78 -8.61 15.33
CA ILE A 340 2.75 -9.54 14.86
C ILE A 340 2.47 -10.61 15.92
N MET A 341 3.49 -11.14 16.57
CA MET A 341 3.32 -12.12 17.63
C MET A 341 2.53 -11.54 18.80
N ASP A 342 2.86 -10.32 19.22
CA ASP A 342 2.11 -9.60 20.26
C ASP A 342 0.65 -9.34 19.81
N GLY A 343 0.44 -8.86 18.57
CA GLY A 343 -0.89 -8.67 17.99
C GLY A 343 -1.72 -9.96 17.91
N ARG A 344 -1.09 -11.11 17.68
CA ARG A 344 -1.78 -12.41 17.68
C ARG A 344 -2.31 -12.82 19.04
N THR A 345 -1.62 -12.49 20.13
CA THR A 345 -2.15 -12.74 21.49
C THR A 345 -3.47 -12.01 21.72
N MET A 346 -3.68 -10.91 20.99
CA MET A 346 -4.90 -10.10 21.01
C MET A 346 -5.90 -10.46 19.89
N GLY A 347 -5.65 -11.54 19.14
CA GLY A 347 -6.49 -11.96 18.02
C GLY A 347 -6.42 -11.02 16.80
N MET A 348 -5.34 -10.25 16.64
CA MET A 348 -5.17 -9.37 15.48
C MET A 348 -4.51 -10.11 14.33
N PRO A 349 -4.99 -9.94 13.08
CA PRO A 349 -4.27 -10.35 11.89
C PRO A 349 -2.93 -9.63 11.76
N ALA A 350 -1.95 -10.28 11.12
CA ALA A 350 -0.57 -9.77 10.98
C ALA A 350 -0.51 -8.35 10.40
N ASN A 351 -1.28 -8.09 9.33
CA ASN A 351 -1.34 -6.78 8.68
C ASN A 351 -1.96 -5.69 9.57
N VAL A 352 -2.95 -6.06 10.40
CA VAL A 352 -3.58 -5.13 11.36
C VAL A 352 -2.61 -4.79 12.48
N ALA A 353 -1.89 -5.80 13.01
CA ALA A 353 -0.87 -5.60 14.03
C ALA A 353 0.21 -4.60 13.53
N LEU A 354 0.77 -4.83 12.34
CA LEU A 354 1.80 -3.96 11.77
C LEU A 354 1.32 -2.52 11.52
N ARG A 355 0.06 -2.31 11.19
CA ARG A 355 -0.50 -0.96 11.02
C ARG A 355 -0.78 -0.25 12.34
N SER A 356 -1.13 -0.98 13.39
CA SER A 356 -1.67 -0.45 14.64
C SER A 356 -0.64 -0.24 15.74
N ALA A 357 0.55 -0.87 15.64
CA ALA A 357 1.62 -0.77 16.62
C ALA A 357 2.85 -0.05 16.07
N TYR A 358 3.68 0.43 16.98
CA TYR A 358 5.02 1.00 16.74
C TYR A 358 6.01 0.32 17.67
N VAL A 359 7.30 0.38 17.35
CA VAL A 359 8.36 -0.06 18.28
C VAL A 359 9.05 1.17 18.83
N VAL A 360 8.85 1.41 20.12
CA VAL A 360 9.43 2.53 20.85
C VAL A 360 10.32 1.95 21.96
N TYR A 361 11.60 2.31 22.00
CA TYR A 361 12.60 1.77 22.95
C TYR A 361 12.65 0.22 22.98
N GLY A 362 12.46 -0.41 21.82
CA GLY A 362 12.47 -1.88 21.73
C GLY A 362 11.19 -2.59 22.15
N VAL A 363 10.15 -1.86 22.58
CA VAL A 363 8.86 -2.40 23.03
C VAL A 363 7.78 -2.12 22.00
N ALA A 364 6.94 -3.12 21.69
CA ALA A 364 5.75 -2.95 20.86
C ALA A 364 4.75 -2.02 21.58
N SER A 365 4.43 -0.90 20.96
CA SER A 365 3.58 0.15 21.52
C SER A 365 2.35 0.33 20.65
N TRP A 366 1.18 0.29 21.24
CA TRP A 366 -0.09 0.26 20.55
C TRP A 366 -0.78 1.62 20.56
N SER A 367 -1.50 1.94 19.50
CA SER A 367 -2.34 3.14 19.49
C SER A 367 -3.56 2.96 20.41
N ALA A 368 -4.04 4.05 21.00
CA ALA A 368 -5.26 4.03 21.82
C ALA A 368 -6.47 3.44 21.07
N ARG A 369 -6.57 3.71 19.76
CA ARG A 369 -7.60 3.10 18.90
C ARG A 369 -7.48 1.59 18.79
N ALA A 370 -6.25 1.05 18.73
CA ALA A 370 -6.03 -0.40 18.73
C ALA A 370 -6.45 -1.03 20.05
N MET A 371 -6.16 -0.39 21.19
CA MET A 371 -6.62 -0.84 22.50
C MET A 371 -8.16 -0.88 22.57
N ARG A 372 -8.84 0.18 22.13
CA ARG A 372 -10.31 0.19 22.03
C ARG A 372 -10.82 -0.91 21.09
N ALA A 373 -10.19 -1.16 19.97
CA ALA A 373 -10.57 -2.24 19.05
C ALA A 373 -10.42 -3.63 19.68
N CYS A 374 -9.46 -3.84 20.61
CA CYS A 374 -9.36 -5.06 21.39
C CYS A 374 -10.55 -5.20 22.34
N CYS A 375 -10.95 -4.13 23.03
CA CYS A 375 -12.13 -4.15 23.88
C CYS A 375 -13.40 -4.52 23.10
N MET A 376 -13.56 -4.02 21.87
CA MET A 376 -14.72 -4.33 21.01
C MET A 376 -14.84 -5.81 20.61
N ARG A 377 -13.78 -6.60 20.76
CA ARG A 377 -13.77 -8.05 20.52
C ARG A 377 -14.09 -8.87 21.77
N ASN A 378 -14.09 -8.23 22.94
CA ASN A 378 -14.45 -8.90 24.19
C ASN A 378 -15.91 -9.36 24.13
N PRO A 379 -16.24 -10.60 24.48
CA PRO A 379 -17.62 -11.10 24.45
C PRO A 379 -18.58 -10.32 25.36
N ASP A 380 -18.04 -9.66 26.40
CA ASP A 380 -18.83 -8.84 27.31
C ASP A 380 -18.92 -7.37 26.90
N PHE A 381 -18.43 -7.02 25.72
CA PHE A 381 -18.50 -5.67 25.20
C PHE A 381 -19.94 -5.30 24.81
N GLU A 382 -20.45 -4.19 25.34
CA GLU A 382 -21.73 -3.62 24.91
C GLU A 382 -21.52 -2.37 24.06
N TYR A 383 -20.80 -1.37 24.57
CA TYR A 383 -20.43 -0.19 23.79
C TYR A 383 -19.26 0.60 24.40
N PHE A 384 -18.63 1.36 23.53
CA PHE A 384 -17.63 2.37 23.86
C PHE A 384 -17.90 3.60 22.97
N ARG A 385 -18.52 4.64 23.51
CA ARG A 385 -18.96 5.82 22.76
C ARG A 385 -18.26 7.07 23.25
N ILE A 386 -17.67 7.84 22.33
CA ILE A 386 -17.20 9.19 22.61
C ILE A 386 -18.42 10.12 22.52
N THR A 387 -18.80 10.73 23.62
CA THR A 387 -19.99 11.60 23.73
C THR A 387 -19.66 13.08 23.69
N GLU A 388 -18.42 13.45 24.01
CA GLU A 388 -17.90 14.81 23.91
C GLU A 388 -16.47 14.74 23.33
N ALA A 389 -16.15 15.62 22.40
CA ALA A 389 -14.81 15.75 21.83
C ALA A 389 -14.57 17.18 21.38
N THR A 390 -13.96 17.97 22.25
CA THR A 390 -13.62 19.38 22.04
C THR A 390 -12.10 19.57 22.19
N MET A 391 -11.62 20.78 21.98
CA MET A 391 -10.21 21.13 22.24
C MET A 391 -9.90 21.19 23.73
N GLU A 392 -10.92 21.21 24.60
CA GLU A 392 -10.80 21.38 26.05
C GLU A 392 -11.08 20.08 26.83
N ALA A 393 -11.91 19.19 26.28
CA ALA A 393 -12.27 17.94 26.94
C ALA A 393 -12.72 16.85 25.95
N ALA A 394 -12.54 15.60 26.37
CA ALA A 394 -13.20 14.45 25.75
C ALA A 394 -13.89 13.62 26.84
N THR A 395 -15.05 13.06 26.50
CA THR A 395 -15.85 12.21 27.38
C THR A 395 -16.18 10.90 26.66
N ALA A 396 -15.94 9.77 27.31
CA ALA A 396 -16.34 8.46 26.84
C ALA A 396 -17.37 7.84 27.79
N LYS A 397 -18.37 7.17 27.23
CA LYS A 397 -19.29 6.27 27.93
C LYS A 397 -18.99 4.85 27.49
N ILE A 398 -18.72 4.00 28.47
CA ILE A 398 -18.24 2.63 28.24
C ILE A 398 -19.11 1.69 29.05
N LYS A 399 -19.52 0.61 28.41
CA LYS A 399 -20.39 -0.39 29.06
C LYS A 399 -19.87 -1.79 28.75
N ARG A 400 -19.60 -2.52 29.86
CA ARG A 400 -19.36 -3.95 29.86
C ARG A 400 -20.61 -4.65 30.35
N ARG A 401 -20.90 -5.84 29.84
CA ARG A 401 -22.06 -6.64 30.24
C ARG A 401 -22.01 -6.88 31.74
N ASP A 402 -23.18 -6.78 32.37
CA ASP A 402 -23.39 -7.00 33.80
C ASP A 402 -22.66 -6.02 34.74
N GLU A 403 -21.99 -4.99 34.21
CA GLU A 403 -21.37 -3.92 34.97
C GLU A 403 -22.14 -2.59 34.80
N PRO A 404 -22.06 -1.61 35.72
CA PRO A 404 -22.63 -0.29 35.51
C PRO A 404 -21.96 0.47 34.37
N GLU A 405 -22.67 1.41 33.72
CA GLU A 405 -22.07 2.31 32.72
C GLU A 405 -20.93 3.11 33.36
N PHE A 406 -19.77 3.07 32.77
CA PHE A 406 -18.61 3.87 33.18
C PHE A 406 -18.50 5.12 32.32
N VAL A 407 -18.39 6.28 32.94
CA VAL A 407 -18.24 7.57 32.29
C VAL A 407 -16.87 8.13 32.62
N LEU A 408 -16.04 8.32 31.62
CA LEU A 408 -14.70 8.90 31.76
C LEU A 408 -14.65 10.24 31.02
N ARG A 409 -14.29 11.30 31.74
CA ARG A 409 -14.03 12.61 31.17
C ARG A 409 -12.61 13.05 31.50
N ILE A 410 -11.85 13.45 30.48
CA ILE A 410 -10.50 13.99 30.61
C ILE A 410 -10.50 15.39 30.01
N THR A 411 -10.06 16.36 30.81
CA THR A 411 -9.88 17.75 30.35
C THR A 411 -8.43 18.03 30.00
N LEU A 412 -8.21 19.07 29.18
CA LEU A 412 -6.86 19.50 28.82
C LEU A 412 -6.04 19.91 30.05
N ASP A 413 -6.66 20.53 31.06
CA ASP A 413 -5.99 20.92 32.29
C ASP A 413 -5.64 19.70 33.18
N GLU A 414 -6.48 18.68 33.15
CA GLU A 414 -6.14 17.40 33.79
C GLU A 414 -4.99 16.71 33.07
N ALA A 415 -5.01 16.66 31.75
CA ALA A 415 -3.93 16.11 30.94
C ALA A 415 -2.61 16.84 31.20
N LYS A 416 -2.62 18.17 31.35
CA LYS A 416 -1.46 18.97 31.75
C LYS A 416 -0.93 18.57 33.13
N ARG A 417 -1.83 18.50 34.13
CA ARG A 417 -1.45 18.12 35.50
C ARG A 417 -0.88 16.72 35.59
N ARG A 418 -1.38 15.77 34.74
CA ARG A 418 -0.90 14.39 34.66
C ARG A 418 0.40 14.25 33.86
N GLY A 419 0.93 15.33 33.29
CA GLY A 419 2.18 15.34 32.55
C GLY A 419 2.08 14.74 31.13
N PHE A 420 0.86 14.66 30.54
CA PHE A 420 0.68 14.17 29.18
C PHE A 420 1.22 15.18 28.15
N LEU A 421 1.20 16.48 28.47
CA LEU A 421 1.73 17.54 27.63
C LEU A 421 3.21 17.75 27.94
N LYS A 422 4.07 17.23 27.10
CA LYS A 422 5.50 17.53 27.18
C LYS A 422 5.87 18.60 26.16
N PRO A 423 6.83 19.50 26.50
CA PRO A 423 7.34 20.44 25.53
C PRO A 423 8.03 19.70 24.38
N ALA A 424 7.91 20.22 23.17
CA ALA A 424 8.64 19.67 22.03
C ALA A 424 10.15 19.67 22.31
N LYS A 425 10.84 18.59 21.90
CA LYS A 425 12.32 18.51 22.00
C LYS A 425 12.99 19.61 21.16
N ASP A 426 12.36 20.02 20.10
CA ASP A 426 12.77 21.11 19.21
C ASP A 426 11.83 22.31 19.46
N ARG A 427 12.40 23.44 19.88
CA ARG A 427 11.63 24.66 20.26
C ARG A 427 10.81 25.26 19.11
N ASP A 428 11.18 24.89 17.88
CA ASP A 428 10.50 25.39 16.69
C ASP A 428 9.35 24.47 16.20
N LYS A 429 9.11 23.33 16.89
CA LYS A 429 8.06 22.38 16.54
C LYS A 429 6.99 22.30 17.63
N GLN A 430 5.74 22.39 17.20
CA GLN A 430 4.59 22.14 18.07
C GLN A 430 4.39 20.63 18.28
N THR A 431 4.08 20.24 19.53
CA THR A 431 3.66 18.88 19.85
C THR A 431 2.25 18.61 19.30
N LYS A 432 1.88 17.33 19.20
CA LYS A 432 0.50 16.94 18.85
C LYS A 432 -0.51 17.45 19.88
N TRP A 433 -0.16 17.53 21.14
CA TRP A 433 -0.99 18.12 22.18
C TRP A 433 -1.26 19.61 21.99
N GLU A 434 -0.33 20.34 21.37
CA GLU A 434 -0.48 21.76 21.08
C GLU A 434 -1.20 21.99 19.75
N SER A 435 -0.91 21.18 18.72
CA SER A 435 -1.49 21.35 17.38
C SER A 435 -2.87 20.74 17.23
N ASP A 436 -3.17 19.62 17.94
CA ASP A 436 -4.46 18.91 17.86
C ASP A 436 -4.85 18.31 19.23
N PRO A 437 -5.15 19.16 20.25
CA PRO A 437 -5.56 18.72 21.59
C PRO A 437 -6.78 17.81 21.56
N LYS A 438 -7.73 18.04 20.65
CA LYS A 438 -8.95 17.24 20.52
C LYS A 438 -8.65 15.78 20.25
N THR A 439 -7.80 15.47 19.27
CA THR A 439 -7.44 14.10 18.94
C THR A 439 -6.65 13.44 20.08
N MET A 440 -5.80 14.20 20.76
CA MET A 440 -5.03 13.69 21.90
C MET A 440 -5.92 13.40 23.12
N LEU A 441 -6.92 14.23 23.38
CA LEU A 441 -7.90 13.96 24.45
C LEU A 441 -8.76 12.73 24.15
N ILE A 442 -9.17 12.53 22.88
CA ILE A 442 -9.87 11.32 22.46
C ILE A 442 -8.98 10.08 22.71
N ALA A 443 -7.71 10.13 22.30
CA ALA A 443 -6.78 9.03 22.53
C ALA A 443 -6.60 8.74 24.02
N ALA A 444 -6.53 9.77 24.87
CA ALA A 444 -6.40 9.62 26.31
C ALA A 444 -7.63 8.90 26.92
N VAL A 445 -8.86 9.28 26.56
CA VAL A 445 -10.07 8.59 27.09
C VAL A 445 -10.24 7.19 26.50
N GLU A 446 -9.82 6.94 25.26
CA GLU A 446 -9.82 5.60 24.67
C GLU A 446 -8.85 4.68 25.41
N ARG A 447 -7.62 5.13 25.68
CA ARG A 447 -6.61 4.38 26.43
C ARG A 447 -7.05 4.08 27.87
N GLU A 448 -7.36 5.12 28.63
CA GLU A 448 -7.72 4.99 30.06
C GLU A 448 -9.00 4.18 30.23
N GLY A 449 -10.03 4.47 29.42
CA GLY A 449 -11.29 3.75 29.44
C GLY A 449 -11.14 2.27 29.12
N SER A 450 -10.30 1.93 28.14
CA SER A 450 -10.00 0.55 27.81
C SER A 450 -9.35 -0.20 28.97
N ARG A 451 -8.41 0.43 29.67
CA ARG A 451 -7.71 -0.19 30.82
C ARG A 451 -8.59 -0.36 32.05
N ILE A 452 -9.49 0.57 32.28
CA ILE A 452 -10.35 0.53 33.44
C ILE A 452 -11.48 -0.49 33.29
N VAL A 453 -12.13 -0.51 32.11
CA VAL A 453 -13.35 -1.31 31.90
C VAL A 453 -13.05 -2.68 31.32
N PHE A 454 -11.98 -2.80 30.52
CA PHE A 454 -11.59 -4.04 29.86
C PHE A 454 -10.10 -4.38 30.12
N PRO A 455 -9.68 -4.47 31.41
CA PRO A 455 -8.29 -4.78 31.73
C PRO A 455 -7.84 -6.13 31.13
N ASP A 456 -8.72 -7.12 31.11
CA ASP A 456 -8.52 -8.44 30.52
C ASP A 456 -8.22 -8.42 29.01
N SER A 457 -8.75 -7.43 28.29
CA SER A 457 -8.53 -7.28 26.84
C SER A 457 -7.26 -6.53 26.48
N VAL A 458 -6.69 -5.76 27.42
CA VAL A 458 -5.57 -4.84 27.15
C VAL A 458 -4.40 -4.99 28.11
N THR A 459 -4.43 -6.01 28.98
CA THR A 459 -3.31 -6.32 29.89
C THR A 459 -2.03 -6.57 29.11
N GLY A 460 -0.93 -5.93 29.53
CA GLY A 460 0.38 -6.02 28.89
C GLY A 460 0.57 -5.11 27.67
N LEU A 461 -0.48 -4.41 27.20
CA LEU A 461 -0.35 -3.46 26.11
C LEU A 461 0.25 -2.14 26.61
N VAL A 462 1.36 -1.74 25.99
CA VAL A 462 1.98 -0.45 26.24
C VAL A 462 1.45 0.55 25.20
N CYS A 463 1.02 1.72 25.63
CA CYS A 463 0.59 2.78 24.73
C CYS A 463 1.78 3.70 24.38
N ILE A 464 1.83 4.16 23.13
CA ILE A 464 2.90 5.02 22.65
C ILE A 464 3.05 6.29 23.49
N ASP A 465 1.94 6.87 23.92
CA ASP A 465 1.92 8.09 24.74
C ASP A 465 2.55 7.91 26.13
N GLU A 466 2.65 6.66 26.61
CA GLU A 466 3.23 6.34 27.93
C GLU A 466 4.75 6.26 27.86
N LEU A 467 5.30 5.73 26.78
CA LEU A 467 6.73 5.62 26.58
C LEU A 467 7.37 7.00 26.36
N GLU A 468 6.68 7.89 25.69
CA GLU A 468 7.09 9.29 25.58
C GLU A 468 7.04 10.00 26.94
N ALA A 469 6.25 9.50 27.91
CA ALA A 469 6.21 10.01 29.27
C ALA A 469 7.40 9.57 30.15
N HIS A 470 8.09 8.50 29.78
CA HIS A 470 9.20 7.94 30.59
C HIS A 470 10.62 8.36 30.13
N ASP A 471 10.77 9.32 29.23
CA ASP A 471 12.09 9.83 28.75
C ASP A 471 12.98 10.42 29.88
N GLY A 472 12.62 10.24 31.13
CA GLY A 472 13.37 10.70 32.30
C GLY A 472 14.01 9.62 33.19
N ILE A 473 13.73 8.34 32.98
CA ILE A 473 14.21 7.27 33.85
C ILE A 473 14.44 5.99 33.02
N ILE A 474 15.48 5.89 32.24
CA ILE A 474 16.17 4.62 31.93
C ILE A 474 17.59 4.98 31.41
N ASP A 475 18.45 5.51 32.29
CA ASP A 475 19.85 5.18 32.33
C ASP A 475 19.99 4.15 33.46
N GLY A 476 19.80 2.91 33.14
CA GLY A 476 19.92 1.78 34.04
C GLY A 476 20.45 0.59 33.24
N GLU A 477 21.75 0.39 33.31
CA GLU A 477 22.41 -0.86 32.96
C GLU A 477 21.59 -2.03 33.48
N VAL A 478 21.18 -2.91 32.57
CA VAL A 478 20.74 -4.26 32.92
C VAL A 478 21.94 -5.16 32.75
N MET A 479 22.49 -5.58 33.90
CA MET A 479 23.42 -6.71 33.97
C MET A 479 22.77 -8.00 33.44
#